data_000c408ed5310afd14e215912dbc7ab2
#
_entry.id   000c408ed5310afd14e215912dbc7ab2
#
_cell.length_a   1.000
_cell.length_b   1.000
_cell.length_c   1.000
_cell.angle_alpha   90.00
_cell.angle_beta   90.00
_cell.angle_gamma   90.00
#
_symmetry.space_group_name_H-M   'P 1'
#
loop_
_entity.id
_entity.type
_entity.pdbx_description
1 polymer ?
#
loop_
_entity_poly.entity_id
_entity_poly.type
_entity_poly.pdbx_seq_one_letter_code
_entity_poly.pdbx_strand_id
1 'polypeptide(L)'
;MINTLSILIPTYNNVCVELVKSLQAQASLLYSSSDSLSSISHFEYEILVADDGSTDERTIEGNRIINTLPHCRYIERKENVGRAAIRNFLAREAKYTWLLFIDSNMNVISHQYLANYLKEKESDVVYGGYQIKRDAETRERLKYNLRYIFESAGTQNGNHLQRQANPYADFHTSNFIVKRSILLKHPFDERFSHYGYEDVLWGKTLKNNHIPILHVDNPLGYEHF
;
A
#
# COMPACT_ATOMS: atom_id res chain seq x y z
N MET A 1 -13.16 -15.15 -2.40
CA MET A 1 -12.56 -14.45 -1.26
C MET A 1 -11.07 -14.65 -1.34
N ILE A 2 -10.28 -13.62 -1.10
CA ILE A 2 -8.82 -13.71 -1.02
C ILE A 2 -8.47 -14.39 0.30
N ASN A 3 -7.72 -15.47 0.25
CA ASN A 3 -7.36 -16.27 1.44
C ASN A 3 -5.86 -16.30 1.73
N THR A 4 -5.04 -15.69 0.88
CA THR A 4 -3.60 -15.54 1.11
C THR A 4 -3.13 -14.16 0.69
N LEU A 5 -2.37 -13.46 1.55
CA LEU A 5 -2.00 -12.06 1.33
C LEU A 5 -0.58 -11.75 1.81
N SER A 6 0.24 -11.15 0.94
CA SER A 6 1.47 -10.46 1.34
C SER A 6 1.22 -8.97 1.38
N ILE A 7 1.37 -8.35 2.54
CA ILE A 7 1.30 -6.90 2.74
C ILE A 7 2.72 -6.35 2.60
N LEU A 8 2.92 -5.44 1.66
CA LEU A 8 4.22 -4.99 1.18
C LEU A 8 4.38 -3.48 1.41
N ILE A 9 5.35 -3.10 2.21
CA ILE A 9 5.58 -1.72 2.62
C ILE A 9 7.01 -1.30 2.26
N PRO A 10 7.20 -0.55 1.17
CA PRO A 10 8.50 0.09 0.90
C PRO A 10 8.69 1.27 1.86
N THR A 11 9.88 1.41 2.45
CA THR A 11 10.21 2.54 3.32
C THR A 11 11.58 3.12 3.00
N TYR A 12 11.75 4.42 3.26
CA TYR A 12 13.00 5.14 3.19
C TYR A 12 12.95 6.32 4.16
N ASN A 13 13.86 6.36 5.15
CA ASN A 13 13.93 7.38 6.18
C ASN A 13 12.57 7.67 6.86
N ASN A 14 11.75 6.63 7.04
CA ASN A 14 10.42 6.74 7.66
C ASN A 14 10.16 5.58 8.62
N VAL A 15 9.76 5.89 9.85
CA VAL A 15 9.34 4.89 10.85
C VAL A 15 7.90 4.49 10.57
N CYS A 16 7.66 3.19 10.34
CA CYS A 16 6.33 2.67 9.98
C CYS A 16 5.80 1.58 10.95
N VAL A 17 6.37 1.47 12.13
CA VAL A 17 6.00 0.44 13.13
C VAL A 17 4.53 0.49 13.49
N GLU A 18 3.95 1.67 13.69
CA GLU A 18 2.53 1.81 14.06
C GLU A 18 1.59 1.41 12.90
N LEU A 19 1.96 1.70 11.66
CA LEU A 19 1.26 1.19 10.48
C LEU A 19 1.28 -0.35 10.47
N VAL A 20 2.45 -0.95 10.66
CA VAL A 20 2.63 -2.41 10.68
C VAL A 20 1.82 -3.05 11.81
N LYS A 21 1.85 -2.49 13.04
CA LYS A 21 1.06 -2.97 14.17
C LYS A 21 -0.44 -2.93 13.87
N SER A 22 -0.94 -1.84 13.28
CA SER A 22 -2.35 -1.70 12.92
C SER A 22 -2.79 -2.74 11.89
N LEU A 23 -1.96 -2.99 10.88
CA LEU A 23 -2.21 -4.02 9.86
C LEU A 23 -2.12 -5.43 10.44
N GLN A 24 -1.11 -5.71 11.25
CA GLN A 24 -0.90 -6.98 11.91
C GLN A 24 -2.06 -7.33 12.85
N ALA A 25 -2.58 -6.37 13.61
CA ALA A 25 -3.75 -6.58 14.47
C ALA A 25 -4.99 -7.01 13.66
N GLN A 26 -5.28 -6.33 12.54
CA GLN A 26 -6.40 -6.71 11.67
C GLN A 26 -6.17 -8.09 11.03
N ALA A 27 -4.97 -8.36 10.53
CA ALA A 27 -4.63 -9.64 9.90
C ALA A 27 -4.71 -10.80 10.89
N SER A 28 -4.26 -10.63 12.13
CA SER A 28 -4.34 -11.64 13.19
C SER A 28 -5.78 -11.97 13.56
N LEU A 29 -6.68 -10.99 13.62
CA LEU A 29 -8.10 -11.24 13.86
C LEU A 29 -8.72 -12.08 12.74
N LEU A 30 -8.38 -11.80 11.47
CA LEU A 30 -8.85 -12.56 10.32
C LEU A 30 -8.27 -13.99 10.29
N TYR A 31 -7.00 -14.14 10.66
CA TYR A 31 -6.31 -15.43 10.81
C TYR A 31 -6.99 -16.29 11.86
N SER A 32 -7.21 -15.75 13.06
CA SER A 32 -7.83 -16.47 14.19
C SER A 32 -9.31 -16.81 13.95
N SER A 33 -10.04 -15.97 13.21
CA SER A 33 -11.46 -16.21 12.88
C SER A 33 -11.66 -17.38 11.94
N SER A 34 -10.64 -17.79 11.20
CA SER A 34 -10.70 -18.92 10.25
C SER A 34 -10.66 -20.29 10.95
N ASP A 35 -10.25 -20.36 12.23
CA ASP A 35 -10.17 -21.59 13.02
C ASP A 35 -11.51 -22.03 13.65
N SER A 36 -12.54 -21.16 13.65
CA SER A 36 -13.83 -21.44 14.26
C SER A 36 -14.89 -21.90 13.24
N LEU A 37 -15.11 -23.23 13.14
CA LEU A 37 -16.34 -23.95 12.65
C LEU A 37 -17.08 -23.43 11.41
N SER A 38 -16.56 -22.51 10.63
CA SER A 38 -17.17 -22.05 9.39
C SER A 38 -16.33 -22.50 8.19
N SER A 39 -16.98 -22.92 7.11
CA SER A 39 -16.43 -23.34 5.82
C SER A 39 -15.60 -22.26 5.07
N ILE A 40 -14.96 -21.34 5.80
CA ILE A 40 -14.10 -20.29 5.28
C ILE A 40 -12.69 -20.87 5.19
N SER A 41 -12.14 -20.93 3.99
CA SER A 41 -10.74 -21.31 3.75
C SER A 41 -9.81 -20.50 4.66
N HIS A 42 -8.92 -21.17 5.35
CA HIS A 42 -7.89 -20.60 6.23
C HIS A 42 -7.21 -19.39 5.61
N PHE A 43 -7.24 -18.22 6.29
CA PHE A 43 -6.56 -17.01 5.82
C PHE A 43 -5.11 -17.02 6.29
N GLU A 44 -4.19 -16.89 5.36
CA GLU A 44 -2.76 -16.78 5.64
C GLU A 44 -2.21 -15.42 5.20
N TYR A 45 -1.28 -14.88 5.96
CA TYR A 45 -0.68 -13.59 5.64
C TYR A 45 0.79 -13.48 6.03
N GLU A 46 1.47 -12.50 5.45
CA GLU A 46 2.75 -11.95 5.88
C GLU A 46 2.76 -10.44 5.71
N ILE A 47 3.60 -9.75 6.45
CA ILE A 47 3.89 -8.32 6.29
C ILE A 47 5.39 -8.17 6.04
N LEU A 48 5.76 -7.68 4.86
CA LEU A 48 7.14 -7.42 4.47
C LEU A 48 7.35 -5.92 4.38
N VAL A 49 8.27 -5.42 5.18
CA VAL A 49 8.76 -4.04 5.09
C VAL A 49 10.15 -4.08 4.51
N ALA A 50 10.39 -3.39 3.39
CA ALA A 50 11.72 -3.28 2.81
C ALA A 50 12.20 -1.83 2.90
N ASP A 51 13.31 -1.65 3.57
CA ASP A 51 14.02 -0.39 3.69
C ASP A 51 14.90 -0.20 2.45
N ASP A 52 14.69 0.87 1.73
CA ASP A 52 15.40 1.20 0.50
C ASP A 52 16.71 1.97 0.78
N GLY A 53 17.52 1.46 1.71
CA GLY A 53 18.81 2.04 2.04
C GLY A 53 18.69 3.35 2.82
N SER A 54 17.86 3.39 3.87
CA SER A 54 17.76 4.54 4.77
C SER A 54 19.11 4.94 5.33
N THR A 55 19.32 6.24 5.51
CA THR A 55 20.53 6.86 6.06
C THR A 55 20.37 7.33 7.50
N ASP A 56 19.15 7.43 7.98
CA ASP A 56 18.86 7.80 9.37
C ASP A 56 18.81 6.53 10.26
N GLU A 57 19.86 6.35 11.07
CA GLU A 57 19.99 5.20 11.97
C GLU A 57 18.81 5.06 12.95
N ARG A 58 18.22 6.16 13.42
CA ARG A 58 17.07 6.14 14.34
C ARG A 58 15.85 5.53 13.67
N THR A 59 15.66 5.82 12.38
CA THR A 59 14.59 5.22 11.57
C THR A 59 14.81 3.72 11.42
N ILE A 60 16.04 3.32 11.10
CA ILE A 60 16.40 1.90 10.92
C ILE A 60 16.19 1.14 12.22
N GLU A 61 16.75 1.62 13.34
CA GLU A 61 16.59 0.99 14.66
C GLU A 61 15.13 0.94 15.09
N GLY A 62 14.37 2.02 14.88
CA GLY A 62 12.94 2.07 15.17
C GLY A 62 12.16 0.98 14.40
N ASN A 63 12.47 0.76 13.13
CA ASN A 63 11.80 -0.23 12.30
C ASN A 63 12.23 -1.68 12.60
N ARG A 64 13.41 -1.91 13.17
CA ARG A 64 13.88 -3.28 13.53
C ARG A 64 12.94 -4.01 14.49
N ILE A 65 12.16 -3.28 15.29
CA ILE A 65 11.15 -3.86 16.18
C ILE A 65 10.07 -4.65 15.40
N ILE A 66 9.87 -4.36 14.12
CA ILE A 66 8.94 -5.08 13.24
C ILE A 66 9.28 -6.57 13.20
N ASN A 67 10.58 -6.96 13.28
CA ASN A 67 11.00 -8.36 13.30
C ASN A 67 10.57 -9.12 14.55
N THR A 68 10.08 -8.46 15.59
CA THR A 68 9.53 -9.10 16.78
C THR A 68 8.03 -9.38 16.67
N LEU A 69 7.36 -8.85 15.64
CA LEU A 69 5.93 -9.02 15.42
C LEU A 69 5.66 -10.32 14.64
N PRO A 70 4.63 -11.10 15.01
CA PRO A 70 4.28 -12.32 14.29
C PRO A 70 3.96 -12.05 12.82
N HIS A 71 4.47 -12.91 11.94
CA HIS A 71 4.27 -12.84 10.48
C HIS A 71 4.82 -11.55 9.82
N CYS A 72 5.67 -10.79 10.52
CA CYS A 72 6.29 -9.57 10.02
C CYS A 72 7.79 -9.75 9.80
N ARG A 73 8.32 -9.13 8.75
CA ARG A 73 9.74 -9.10 8.44
C ARG A 73 10.15 -7.71 7.94
N TYR A 74 11.18 -7.13 8.56
CA TYR A 74 11.85 -5.92 8.11
C TYR A 74 13.16 -6.31 7.43
N ILE A 75 13.36 -5.83 6.19
CA ILE A 75 14.50 -6.15 5.32
C ILE A 75 15.28 -4.86 5.09
N GLU A 76 16.48 -4.80 5.63
CA GLU A 76 17.39 -3.67 5.45
C GLU A 76 18.19 -3.86 4.16
N ARG A 77 18.13 -2.90 3.25
CA ARG A 77 18.95 -2.86 2.04
C ARG A 77 20.06 -1.82 2.23
N LYS A 78 21.19 -2.07 1.57
CA LYS A 78 22.38 -1.21 1.69
C LYS A 78 22.30 0.07 0.85
N GLU A 79 21.52 0.06 -0.23
CA GLU A 79 21.49 1.12 -1.22
C GLU A 79 20.05 1.49 -1.56
N ASN A 80 19.82 2.78 -1.78
CA ASN A 80 18.57 3.28 -2.32
C ASN A 80 18.53 3.03 -3.82
N VAL A 81 17.57 2.21 -4.24
CA VAL A 81 17.38 1.83 -5.65
C VAL A 81 16.14 2.47 -6.27
N GLY A 82 15.38 3.21 -5.48
CA GLY A 82 14.20 3.93 -5.92
C GLY A 82 12.90 3.14 -5.84
N ARG A 83 11.80 3.88 -5.96
CA ARG A 83 10.43 3.41 -5.69
C ARG A 83 9.99 2.25 -6.57
N ALA A 84 10.37 2.23 -7.83
CA ALA A 84 10.05 1.15 -8.76
C ALA A 84 10.76 -0.16 -8.37
N ALA A 85 12.07 -0.08 -8.17
CA ALA A 85 12.90 -1.24 -7.88
C ALA A 85 12.60 -1.87 -6.52
N ILE A 86 12.33 -1.05 -5.47
CA ILE A 86 11.98 -1.58 -4.15
C ILE A 86 10.61 -2.30 -4.15
N ARG A 87 9.61 -1.81 -4.92
CA ARG A 87 8.33 -2.51 -5.07
C ARG A 87 8.47 -3.82 -5.83
N ASN A 88 9.28 -3.84 -6.91
CA ASN A 88 9.58 -5.07 -7.63
C ASN A 88 10.33 -6.08 -6.75
N PHE A 89 11.26 -5.61 -5.93
CA PHE A 89 11.96 -6.44 -4.95
C PHE A 89 10.97 -7.08 -3.98
N LEU A 90 10.09 -6.30 -3.35
CA LEU A 90 9.06 -6.80 -2.44
C LEU A 90 8.14 -7.83 -3.11
N ALA A 91 7.75 -7.61 -4.36
CA ALA A 91 6.94 -8.57 -5.11
C ALA A 91 7.65 -9.91 -5.37
N ARG A 92 8.98 -9.89 -5.53
CA ARG A 92 9.79 -11.11 -5.66
C ARG A 92 9.92 -11.86 -4.34
N GLU A 93 10.12 -11.12 -3.23
CA GLU A 93 10.24 -11.66 -1.87
C GLU A 93 8.92 -12.23 -1.31
N ALA A 94 7.79 -11.74 -1.79
CA ALA A 94 6.48 -12.14 -1.35
C ALA A 94 6.16 -13.59 -1.69
N LYS A 95 5.61 -14.35 -0.73
CA LYS A 95 5.26 -15.76 -0.92
C LYS A 95 3.82 -16.01 -1.39
N TYR A 96 2.91 -15.06 -1.15
CA TYR A 96 1.49 -15.26 -1.44
C TYR A 96 1.05 -14.74 -2.81
N THR A 97 -0.14 -15.20 -3.23
CA THR A 97 -0.70 -14.90 -4.56
C THR A 97 -1.18 -13.46 -4.69
N TRP A 98 -1.65 -12.86 -3.60
CA TRP A 98 -2.11 -11.48 -3.59
C TRP A 98 -1.12 -10.58 -2.85
N LEU A 99 -0.84 -9.43 -3.44
CA LEU A 99 0.09 -8.42 -2.93
C LEU A 99 -0.68 -7.14 -2.63
N LEU A 100 -0.66 -6.70 -1.36
CA LEU A 100 -1.20 -5.40 -0.96
C LEU A 100 -0.05 -4.44 -0.71
N PHE A 101 0.11 -3.45 -1.56
CA PHE A 101 1.10 -2.39 -1.40
C PHE A 101 0.54 -1.22 -0.61
N ILE A 102 1.30 -0.74 0.35
CA ILE A 102 1.00 0.43 1.19
C ILE A 102 2.27 1.26 1.34
N ASP A 103 2.22 2.55 1.04
CA ASP A 103 3.35 3.45 1.33
C ASP A 103 3.52 3.63 2.84
N SER A 104 4.76 3.65 3.31
CA SER A 104 5.11 3.66 4.75
C SER A 104 4.61 4.88 5.53
N ASN A 105 4.23 5.95 4.83
CA ASN A 105 3.70 7.20 5.40
C ASN A 105 2.17 7.27 5.42
N MET A 106 1.49 6.15 5.23
CA MET A 106 0.04 6.03 5.31
C MET A 106 -0.41 5.56 6.70
N ASN A 107 -1.66 5.87 7.05
CA ASN A 107 -2.30 5.45 8.28
C ASN A 107 -3.54 4.61 7.99
N VAL A 108 -3.74 3.53 8.74
CA VAL A 108 -4.98 2.73 8.68
C VAL A 108 -6.06 3.46 9.47
N ILE A 109 -7.12 3.87 8.79
CA ILE A 109 -8.23 4.65 9.38
C ILE A 109 -9.52 3.85 9.56
N SER A 110 -9.61 2.65 8.98
CA SER A 110 -10.75 1.75 9.11
C SER A 110 -10.35 0.44 9.77
N HIS A 111 -11.12 0.00 10.77
CA HIS A 111 -10.95 -1.31 11.41
C HIS A 111 -11.26 -2.49 10.47
N GLN A 112 -11.94 -2.24 9.35
CA GLN A 112 -12.28 -3.25 8.34
C GLN A 112 -11.41 -3.16 7.08
N TYR A 113 -10.30 -2.41 7.13
CA TYR A 113 -9.49 -2.12 5.96
C TYR A 113 -9.04 -3.39 5.21
N LEU A 114 -8.45 -4.37 5.89
CA LEU A 114 -8.06 -5.64 5.27
C LEU A 114 -9.27 -6.47 4.86
N ALA A 115 -10.29 -6.57 5.72
CA ALA A 115 -11.49 -7.34 5.43
C ALA A 115 -12.22 -6.84 4.17
N ASN A 116 -12.19 -5.54 3.89
CA ASN A 116 -12.76 -4.97 2.68
C ASN A 116 -12.03 -5.47 1.43
N TYR A 117 -10.70 -5.44 1.41
CA TYR A 117 -9.94 -5.99 0.28
C TYR A 117 -10.13 -7.49 0.08
N LEU A 118 -10.22 -8.28 1.17
CA LEU A 118 -10.38 -9.73 1.05
C LEU A 118 -11.71 -10.15 0.44
N LYS A 119 -12.71 -9.28 0.43
CA LYS A 119 -14.02 -9.52 -0.20
C LYS A 119 -14.02 -9.26 -1.70
N GLU A 120 -13.06 -8.47 -2.19
CA GLU A 120 -13.00 -8.12 -3.61
C GLU A 120 -12.69 -9.32 -4.50
N LYS A 121 -13.42 -9.44 -5.61
CA LYS A 121 -13.30 -10.55 -6.57
C LYS A 121 -13.41 -10.11 -8.01
N GLU A 122 -13.76 -8.84 -8.24
CA GLU A 122 -14.17 -8.37 -9.56
C GLU A 122 -12.95 -7.99 -10.43
N SER A 123 -11.79 -7.73 -9.82
CA SER A 123 -10.59 -7.37 -10.55
C SER A 123 -9.32 -7.94 -9.91
N ASP A 124 -8.33 -8.20 -10.75
CA ASP A 124 -7.00 -8.64 -10.33
C ASP A 124 -6.08 -7.48 -9.90
N VAL A 125 -6.52 -6.22 -10.11
CA VAL A 125 -5.88 -4.99 -9.63
C VAL A 125 -6.96 -4.09 -9.03
N VAL A 126 -6.84 -3.77 -7.74
CA VAL A 126 -7.82 -2.94 -7.03
C VAL A 126 -7.10 -1.82 -6.29
N TYR A 127 -7.58 -0.60 -6.45
CA TYR A 127 -7.03 0.59 -5.81
C TYR A 127 -8.02 1.17 -4.78
N GLY A 128 -7.59 1.30 -3.53
CA GLY A 128 -8.43 1.77 -2.41
C GLY A 128 -8.50 3.28 -2.26
N GLY A 129 -7.51 4.00 -2.81
CA GLY A 129 -7.40 5.44 -2.62
C GLY A 129 -6.78 5.84 -1.28
N TYR A 130 -6.68 7.15 -1.08
CA TYR A 130 -6.30 7.75 0.20
C TYR A 130 -7.14 8.98 0.47
N GLN A 131 -7.18 9.40 1.72
CA GLN A 131 -7.86 10.63 2.12
C GLN A 131 -6.98 11.48 3.02
N ILE A 132 -7.19 12.78 2.91
CA ILE A 132 -6.51 13.80 3.69
C ILE A 132 -7.49 14.35 4.71
N LYS A 133 -7.02 14.52 5.93
CA LYS A 133 -7.79 15.15 6.99
C LYS A 133 -8.08 16.61 6.66
N ARG A 134 -9.36 17.01 6.72
CA ARG A 134 -9.84 18.33 6.29
C ARG A 134 -10.68 19.04 7.38
N ASP A 135 -10.48 18.69 8.66
CA ASP A 135 -11.10 19.42 9.75
C ASP A 135 -10.55 20.86 9.87
N ALA A 136 -11.24 21.69 10.65
CA ALA A 136 -10.90 23.10 10.80
C ALA A 136 -9.48 23.32 11.38
N GLU A 137 -9.06 22.48 12.33
CA GLU A 137 -7.74 22.53 12.95
C GLU A 137 -6.65 22.24 11.95
N THR A 138 -6.77 21.14 11.18
CA THR A 138 -5.81 20.75 10.14
C THR A 138 -5.72 21.81 9.05
N ARG A 139 -6.85 22.39 8.62
CA ARG A 139 -6.87 23.47 7.62
C ARG A 139 -6.13 24.70 8.12
N GLU A 140 -6.37 25.12 9.36
CA GLU A 140 -5.69 26.29 9.95
C GLU A 140 -4.19 26.03 10.10
N ARG A 141 -3.79 24.87 10.61
CA ARG A 141 -2.39 24.49 10.80
C ARG A 141 -1.61 24.42 9.47
N LEU A 142 -2.24 23.95 8.40
CA LEU A 142 -1.61 23.70 7.11
C LEU A 142 -1.99 24.71 6.01
N LYS A 143 -2.60 25.83 6.37
CA LYS A 143 -3.12 26.83 5.41
C LYS A 143 -2.06 27.42 4.44
N TYR A 144 -0.80 27.39 4.82
CA TYR A 144 0.32 27.84 3.97
C TYR A 144 1.19 26.70 3.43
N ASN A 145 0.81 25.45 3.72
CA ASN A 145 1.53 24.29 3.16
C ASN A 145 1.06 24.03 1.74
N LEU A 146 1.90 24.32 0.76
CA LEU A 146 1.56 24.18 -0.66
C LEU A 146 1.17 22.77 -1.06
N ARG A 147 1.82 21.77 -0.46
CA ARG A 147 1.50 20.37 -0.73
C ARG A 147 0.09 20.02 -0.20
N TYR A 148 -0.24 20.43 1.02
CA TYR A 148 -1.59 20.24 1.57
C TYR A 148 -2.66 20.92 0.71
N ILE A 149 -2.41 22.15 0.27
CA ILE A 149 -3.33 22.91 -0.59
C ILE A 149 -3.54 22.16 -1.92
N PHE A 150 -2.46 21.75 -2.57
CA PHE A 150 -2.50 21.02 -3.83
C PHE A 150 -3.24 19.69 -3.69
N GLU A 151 -2.84 18.86 -2.73
CA GLU A 151 -3.45 17.56 -2.48
C GLU A 151 -4.94 17.70 -2.06
N SER A 152 -5.29 18.74 -1.30
CA SER A 152 -6.66 18.99 -0.86
C SER A 152 -7.58 19.45 -2.02
N ALA A 153 -7.04 20.10 -3.02
CA ALA A 153 -7.78 20.56 -4.22
C ALA A 153 -7.89 19.46 -5.29
N GLY A 154 -7.04 18.44 -5.24
CA GLY A 154 -6.96 17.40 -6.26
C GLY A 154 -8.17 16.46 -6.30
N THR A 155 -8.48 15.97 -7.49
CA THR A 155 -9.52 14.94 -7.73
C THR A 155 -9.15 13.58 -7.14
N GLN A 156 -7.88 13.36 -6.81
CA GLN A 156 -7.34 12.16 -6.19
C GLN A 156 -8.00 11.82 -4.84
N ASN A 157 -8.53 12.84 -4.15
CA ASN A 157 -9.37 12.71 -2.98
C ASN A 157 -10.88 12.57 -3.32
N GLY A 158 -11.20 12.41 -4.61
CA GLY A 158 -12.54 12.07 -5.07
C GLY A 158 -12.98 10.70 -4.56
N ASN A 159 -14.29 10.48 -4.52
CA ASN A 159 -14.80 9.16 -4.22
C ASN A 159 -14.35 8.14 -5.31
N HIS A 160 -14.48 6.84 -5.00
CA HIS A 160 -14.06 5.77 -5.91
C HIS A 160 -14.76 5.83 -7.29
N LEU A 161 -16.00 6.32 -7.37
CA LEU A 161 -16.74 6.46 -8.64
C LEU A 161 -16.11 7.52 -9.54
N GLN A 162 -15.67 8.64 -8.96
CA GLN A 162 -14.95 9.68 -9.70
C GLN A 162 -13.61 9.17 -10.24
N ARG A 163 -12.84 8.46 -9.40
CA ARG A 163 -11.57 7.85 -9.82
C ARG A 163 -11.79 6.75 -10.89
N GLN A 164 -12.89 5.99 -10.79
CA GLN A 164 -13.22 4.96 -11.78
C GLN A 164 -13.50 5.52 -13.17
N ALA A 165 -13.83 6.80 -13.31
CA ALA A 165 -13.99 7.44 -14.63
C ALA A 165 -12.68 7.47 -15.45
N ASN A 166 -11.51 7.54 -14.76
CA ASN A 166 -10.18 7.51 -15.37
C ASN A 166 -9.24 6.54 -14.64
N PRO A 167 -9.55 5.22 -14.63
CA PRO A 167 -8.99 4.28 -13.67
C PRO A 167 -7.47 4.12 -13.75
N TYR A 168 -6.88 4.39 -14.92
CA TYR A 168 -5.42 4.29 -15.11
C TYR A 168 -4.69 5.60 -14.81
N ALA A 169 -5.35 6.74 -14.94
CA ALA A 169 -4.76 8.05 -14.67
C ALA A 169 -4.86 8.43 -13.18
N ASP A 170 -5.93 7.99 -12.52
CA ASP A 170 -6.18 8.24 -11.09
C ASP A 170 -5.67 7.10 -10.18
N PHE A 171 -4.83 6.22 -10.73
CA PHE A 171 -4.16 5.16 -9.98
C PHE A 171 -2.87 5.69 -9.33
N HIS A 172 -2.65 5.32 -8.06
CA HIS A 172 -1.43 5.59 -7.31
C HIS A 172 -0.95 4.34 -6.57
N THR A 173 0.36 4.24 -6.35
CA THR A 173 0.99 3.08 -5.70
C THR A 173 0.90 3.08 -4.18
N SER A 174 0.21 4.05 -3.58
CA SER A 174 0.16 4.23 -2.12
C SER A 174 -0.78 3.26 -1.39
N ASN A 175 -1.76 2.65 -2.10
CA ASN A 175 -2.77 1.78 -1.51
C ASN A 175 -3.46 0.91 -2.57
N PHE A 176 -2.84 -0.19 -2.99
CA PHE A 176 -3.45 -1.08 -3.99
C PHE A 176 -3.15 -2.55 -3.73
N ILE A 177 -4.08 -3.40 -4.14
CA ILE A 177 -3.90 -4.85 -4.14
C ILE A 177 -3.83 -5.38 -5.57
N VAL A 178 -2.96 -6.35 -5.81
CA VAL A 178 -2.73 -6.93 -7.14
C VAL A 178 -2.36 -8.41 -7.04
N LYS A 179 -2.72 -9.20 -8.04
CA LYS A 179 -2.17 -10.56 -8.19
C LYS A 179 -0.68 -10.50 -8.48
N ARG A 180 0.10 -11.28 -7.72
CA ARG A 180 1.56 -11.37 -7.87
C ARG A 180 1.98 -11.70 -9.31
N SER A 181 1.25 -12.57 -9.99
CA SER A 181 1.52 -12.95 -11.39
C SER A 181 1.46 -11.76 -12.35
N ILE A 182 0.55 -10.81 -12.14
CA ILE A 182 0.44 -9.59 -12.95
C ILE A 182 1.66 -8.71 -12.75
N LEU A 183 2.04 -8.45 -11.50
CA LEU A 183 3.18 -7.58 -11.21
C LEU A 183 4.51 -8.19 -11.64
N LEU A 184 4.68 -9.51 -11.52
CA LEU A 184 5.90 -10.19 -12.02
C LEU A 184 5.98 -10.19 -13.55
N LYS A 185 4.84 -10.26 -14.25
CA LYS A 185 4.78 -10.19 -15.72
C LYS A 185 4.93 -8.76 -16.23
N HIS A 186 4.43 -7.79 -15.50
CA HIS A 186 4.44 -6.36 -15.84
C HIS A 186 5.03 -5.55 -14.68
N PRO A 187 6.36 -5.67 -14.42
CA PRO A 187 6.99 -4.97 -13.31
C PRO A 187 6.99 -3.45 -13.51
N PHE A 188 7.18 -2.72 -12.42
CA PHE A 188 7.50 -1.29 -12.50
C PHE A 188 8.80 -1.09 -13.29
N ASP A 189 8.89 -0.02 -14.05
CA ASP A 189 10.10 0.31 -14.82
C ASP A 189 11.18 0.87 -13.89
N GLU A 190 12.22 0.07 -13.62
CA GLU A 190 13.30 0.41 -12.70
C GLU A 190 14.22 1.52 -13.20
N ARG A 191 14.05 1.99 -14.46
CA ARG A 191 14.73 3.19 -14.98
C ARG A 191 14.26 4.47 -14.27
N PHE A 192 13.07 4.44 -13.64
CA PHE A 192 12.62 5.50 -12.73
C PHE A 192 13.31 5.38 -11.37
N SER A 193 14.56 5.83 -11.31
CA SER A 193 15.36 5.85 -10.07
C SER A 193 15.05 7.05 -9.18
N HIS A 194 14.43 8.10 -9.73
CA HIS A 194 14.03 9.32 -9.02
C HIS A 194 12.52 9.32 -8.73
N TYR A 195 12.08 10.27 -7.93
CA TYR A 195 10.69 10.42 -7.52
C TYR A 195 9.75 10.74 -8.69
N GLY A 196 8.70 9.96 -8.83
CA GLY A 196 7.51 10.29 -9.63
C GLY A 196 7.41 9.56 -10.97
N TYR A 197 6.16 9.46 -11.44
CA TYR A 197 5.73 8.88 -12.71
C TYR A 197 5.86 7.36 -12.86
N GLU A 198 6.42 6.61 -11.90
CA GLU A 198 6.45 5.16 -11.95
C GLU A 198 5.04 4.54 -11.91
N ASP A 199 4.13 5.15 -11.14
CA ASP A 199 2.72 4.79 -11.05
C ASP A 199 1.95 5.11 -12.34
N VAL A 200 2.17 6.28 -12.92
CA VAL A 200 1.56 6.71 -14.19
C VAL A 200 1.98 5.78 -15.34
N LEU A 201 3.26 5.43 -15.41
CA LEU A 201 3.74 4.51 -16.46
C LEU A 201 3.17 3.10 -16.23
N TRP A 202 3.10 2.64 -14.97
CA TRP A 202 2.53 1.34 -14.68
C TRP A 202 1.03 1.29 -15.00
N GLY A 203 0.27 2.33 -14.69
CA GLY A 203 -1.12 2.47 -15.11
C GLY A 203 -1.29 2.39 -16.64
N LYS A 204 -0.42 3.05 -17.41
CA LYS A 204 -0.38 2.92 -18.89
C LYS A 204 -0.04 1.50 -19.34
N THR A 205 0.88 0.84 -18.65
CA THR A 205 1.26 -0.55 -18.95
C THR A 205 0.06 -1.49 -18.75
N LEU A 206 -0.67 -1.35 -17.65
CA LEU A 206 -1.90 -2.12 -17.41
C LEU A 206 -2.95 -1.86 -18.49
N LYS A 207 -3.18 -0.59 -18.84
CA LYS A 207 -4.11 -0.19 -19.92
C LYS A 207 -3.77 -0.86 -21.25
N ASN A 208 -2.50 -0.79 -21.64
CA ASN A 208 -2.03 -1.36 -22.91
C ASN A 208 -2.11 -2.90 -22.95
N ASN A 209 -2.13 -3.55 -21.79
CA ASN A 209 -2.30 -4.99 -21.66
C ASN A 209 -3.74 -5.40 -21.33
N HIS A 210 -4.71 -4.48 -21.42
CA HIS A 210 -6.12 -4.72 -21.14
C HIS A 210 -6.41 -5.29 -19.74
N ILE A 211 -5.58 -4.92 -18.74
CA ILE A 211 -5.75 -5.31 -17.35
C ILE A 211 -6.55 -4.20 -16.64
N PRO A 212 -7.80 -4.45 -16.22
CA PRO A 212 -8.63 -3.43 -15.59
C PRO A 212 -8.13 -3.10 -14.18
N ILE A 213 -8.27 -1.82 -13.79
CA ILE A 213 -8.11 -1.37 -12.42
C ILE A 213 -9.49 -1.05 -11.85
N LEU A 214 -9.88 -1.71 -10.77
CA LEU A 214 -11.09 -1.41 -10.01
C LEU A 214 -10.76 -0.42 -8.89
N HIS A 215 -11.49 0.69 -8.82
CA HIS A 215 -11.38 1.65 -7.72
C HIS A 215 -12.48 1.39 -6.70
N VAL A 216 -12.09 1.22 -5.43
CA VAL A 216 -13.00 0.95 -4.32
C VAL A 216 -12.90 2.03 -3.25
N ASP A 217 -13.92 2.12 -2.39
CA ASP A 217 -13.90 3.00 -1.23
C ASP A 217 -13.26 2.30 -0.02
N ASN A 218 -11.92 2.23 -0.05
CA ASN A 218 -11.13 1.65 1.02
C ASN A 218 -9.86 2.47 1.28
N PRO A 219 -10.02 3.78 1.61
CA PRO A 219 -8.90 4.69 1.70
C PRO A 219 -8.02 4.46 2.93
N LEU A 220 -6.75 4.81 2.78
CA LEU A 220 -5.82 5.07 3.88
C LEU A 220 -5.78 6.57 4.20
N GLY A 221 -5.41 6.93 5.42
CA GLY A 221 -5.16 8.31 5.81
C GLY A 221 -3.76 8.76 5.39
N TYR A 222 -3.63 10.00 4.90
CA TYR A 222 -2.36 10.65 4.63
C TYR A 222 -2.27 11.96 5.44
N GLU A 223 -1.23 12.08 6.27
CA GLU A 223 -1.06 13.22 7.20
C GLU A 223 0.36 13.85 7.15
N HIS A 224 1.25 13.39 6.28
CA HIS A 224 2.64 13.87 6.19
C HIS A 224 2.77 15.08 5.25
N PHE A 225 2.58 16.29 5.82
CA PHE A 225 2.69 17.57 5.13
C PHE A 225 3.79 18.45 5.69
#